data_c7c5256749de9798a82e4a45efb5e003
#
_entry.id   c7c5256749de9798a82e4a45efb5e003
#
_cell.length_a   1.000
_cell.length_b   1.000
_cell.length_c   1.000
_cell.angle_alpha   90.00
_cell.angle_beta   90.00
_cell.angle_gamma   90.00
#
_symmetry.space_group_name_H-M   'P 1'
#
loop_
_entity.id
_entity.type
_entity.pdbx_description
1 polymer ?
#
loop_
_entity_poly.entity_id
_entity_poly.type
_entity_poly.pdbx_seq_one_letter_code
_entity_poly.pdbx_strand_id
1 'polypeptide(L)'
;MAHKNELNSLQVKNLLRYFIDNNVKLAGKGKMPIAIEIEGMPGTAKTSVVKQIGDELQYHFVRLNLSEIEVCDLVGLPTYEYKICKNAGKKDEECLWVSDKVLGHYIAMGFTALNEHRTSYSKPSWIQGKEDRPVLLTLDDYNRVTPMMANACMTLIDEQKYISWGLPKGSTIVLTCNPSDQDFMVQQEDSAQATFD
;
A
#
# COMPACT_ATOMS: atom_id res chain seq x y z
N MET A 1 -34.11 -8.79 1.81
CA MET A 1 -33.00 -9.19 0.91
C MET A 1 -32.71 -7.99 0.03
N ALA A 2 -31.62 -7.29 0.28
CA ALA A 2 -31.20 -6.20 -0.61
C ALA A 2 -30.77 -6.84 -1.94
N HIS A 3 -31.33 -6.40 -3.05
CA HIS A 3 -30.81 -6.77 -4.37
C HIS A 3 -29.38 -6.25 -4.46
N LYS A 4 -28.37 -7.15 -4.33
CA LYS A 4 -27.01 -6.81 -4.72
C LYS A 4 -27.07 -6.47 -6.22
N ASN A 5 -26.79 -5.23 -6.58
CA ASN A 5 -26.68 -4.83 -7.97
C ASN A 5 -25.41 -5.46 -8.54
N GLU A 6 -25.55 -6.57 -9.24
CA GLU A 6 -24.43 -7.20 -9.94
C GLU A 6 -24.02 -6.34 -11.13
N LEU A 7 -22.75 -6.00 -11.19
CA LEU A 7 -22.16 -5.24 -12.28
C LEU A 7 -21.47 -6.17 -13.27
N ASN A 8 -21.64 -5.91 -14.55
CA ASN A 8 -20.86 -6.60 -15.56
C ASN A 8 -19.44 -5.99 -15.67
N SER A 9 -18.49 -6.70 -16.31
CA SER A 9 -17.09 -6.29 -16.41
C SER A 9 -16.89 -4.89 -16.99
N LEU A 10 -17.74 -4.47 -17.94
CA LEU A 10 -17.67 -3.13 -18.53
C LEU A 10 -18.10 -2.04 -17.53
N GLN A 11 -19.14 -2.31 -16.76
CA GLN A 11 -19.60 -1.40 -15.71
C GLN A 11 -18.56 -1.27 -14.59
N VAL A 12 -17.96 -2.39 -14.15
CA VAL A 12 -16.85 -2.39 -13.19
C VAL A 12 -15.69 -1.57 -13.73
N LYS A 13 -15.30 -1.76 -14.99
CA LYS A 13 -14.22 -1.01 -15.61
C LYS A 13 -14.48 0.51 -15.61
N ASN A 14 -15.69 0.92 -15.99
CA ASN A 14 -16.06 2.34 -16.03
C ASN A 14 -16.09 2.96 -14.62
N LEU A 15 -16.59 2.22 -13.64
CA LEU A 15 -16.64 2.66 -12.25
C LEU A 15 -15.24 2.79 -11.66
N LEU A 16 -14.36 1.82 -11.88
CA LEU A 16 -12.97 1.88 -11.46
C LEU A 16 -12.26 3.10 -12.06
N ARG A 17 -12.42 3.36 -13.35
CA ARG A 17 -11.85 4.54 -14.00
C ARG A 17 -12.32 5.82 -13.33
N TYR A 18 -13.62 5.93 -13.04
CA TYR A 18 -14.17 7.09 -12.33
C TYR A 18 -13.53 7.29 -10.96
N PHE A 19 -13.38 6.22 -10.16
CA PHE A 19 -12.74 6.30 -8.84
C PHE A 19 -11.25 6.64 -8.93
N ILE A 20 -10.52 6.07 -9.88
CA ILE A 20 -9.09 6.40 -10.09
C ILE A 20 -8.94 7.88 -10.45
N ASP A 21 -9.75 8.39 -11.37
CA ASP A 21 -9.74 9.82 -11.74
C ASP A 21 -10.09 10.72 -10.54
N ASN A 22 -11.02 10.27 -9.69
CA ASN A 22 -11.36 10.99 -8.46
C ASN A 22 -10.21 10.97 -7.46
N ASN A 23 -9.52 9.85 -7.30
CA ASN A 23 -8.36 9.72 -6.42
C ASN A 23 -7.21 10.65 -6.84
N VAL A 24 -6.97 10.79 -8.13
CA VAL A 24 -5.99 11.78 -8.64
C VAL A 24 -6.38 13.20 -8.22
N LYS A 25 -7.68 13.56 -8.32
CA LYS A 25 -8.18 14.88 -7.89
C LYS A 25 -8.07 15.06 -6.38
N LEU A 26 -8.35 14.04 -5.59
CA LEU A 26 -8.21 14.06 -4.13
C LEU A 26 -6.74 14.25 -3.74
N ALA A 27 -5.84 13.48 -4.33
CA ALA A 27 -4.40 13.62 -4.11
C ALA A 27 -3.88 15.02 -4.49
N GLY A 28 -4.42 15.61 -5.57
CA GLY A 28 -4.11 17.00 -5.95
C GLY A 28 -4.50 18.03 -4.88
N LYS A 29 -5.56 17.74 -4.10
CA LYS A 29 -6.07 18.58 -3.01
C LYS A 29 -5.45 18.24 -1.65
N GLY A 30 -4.48 17.33 -1.58
CA GLY A 30 -3.89 16.84 -0.33
C GLY A 30 -4.82 15.98 0.50
N LYS A 31 -5.89 15.42 -0.10
CA LYS A 31 -6.80 14.47 0.54
C LYS A 31 -6.39 13.04 0.23
N MET A 32 -6.73 12.13 1.13
CA MET A 32 -6.46 10.71 0.94
C MET A 32 -7.31 10.12 -0.18
N PRO A 33 -6.73 9.29 -1.04
CA PRO A 33 -7.46 8.50 -2.02
C PRO A 33 -8.36 7.46 -1.34
N ILE A 34 -9.42 7.06 -2.03
CA ILE A 34 -10.38 6.05 -1.59
C ILE A 34 -9.90 4.69 -2.10
N ALA A 35 -9.84 3.69 -1.23
CA ALA A 35 -9.67 2.30 -1.63
C ALA A 35 -10.98 1.75 -2.23
N ILE A 36 -10.86 0.79 -3.13
CA ILE A 36 -11.99 0.23 -3.88
C ILE A 36 -12.02 -1.27 -3.64
N GLU A 37 -13.14 -1.80 -3.20
CA GLU A 37 -13.33 -3.25 -3.10
C GLU A 37 -14.14 -3.79 -4.28
N ILE A 38 -13.71 -4.93 -4.82
CA ILE A 38 -14.38 -5.68 -5.87
C ILE A 38 -14.69 -7.08 -5.34
N GLU A 39 -15.94 -7.31 -4.99
CA GLU A 39 -16.43 -8.64 -4.63
C GLU A 39 -16.96 -9.37 -5.88
N GLY A 40 -16.69 -10.66 -6.02
CA GLY A 40 -17.24 -11.47 -7.10
C GLY A 40 -16.70 -12.90 -7.11
N MET A 41 -17.41 -13.80 -7.78
CA MET A 41 -17.07 -15.22 -7.86
C MET A 41 -15.63 -15.44 -8.40
N PRO A 42 -14.95 -16.51 -8.00
CA PRO A 42 -13.69 -16.90 -8.60
C PRO A 42 -13.80 -17.01 -10.13
N GLY A 43 -12.77 -16.60 -10.85
CA GLY A 43 -12.75 -16.67 -12.31
C GLY A 43 -13.54 -15.57 -13.05
N THR A 44 -14.14 -14.60 -12.36
CA THR A 44 -14.87 -13.47 -12.98
C THR A 44 -13.97 -12.35 -13.52
N ALA A 45 -12.68 -12.60 -13.66
CA ALA A 45 -11.69 -11.69 -14.22
C ALA A 45 -11.49 -10.37 -13.44
N LYS A 46 -11.78 -10.32 -12.13
CA LYS A 46 -11.61 -9.13 -11.28
C LYS A 46 -10.24 -8.48 -11.45
N THR A 47 -9.17 -9.23 -11.18
CA THR A 47 -7.79 -8.76 -11.27
C THR A 47 -7.38 -8.38 -12.70
N SER A 48 -7.92 -9.08 -13.71
CA SER A 48 -7.64 -8.79 -15.12
C SER A 48 -8.21 -7.45 -15.55
N VAL A 49 -9.40 -7.09 -15.09
CA VAL A 49 -10.03 -5.78 -15.36
C VAL A 49 -9.21 -4.66 -14.72
N VAL A 50 -8.74 -4.84 -13.48
CA VAL A 50 -7.88 -3.85 -12.82
C VAL A 50 -6.57 -3.66 -13.56
N LYS A 51 -5.92 -4.77 -13.98
CA LYS A 51 -4.69 -4.71 -14.77
C LYS A 51 -4.89 -3.96 -16.07
N GLN A 52 -5.96 -4.27 -16.82
CA GLN A 52 -6.27 -3.59 -18.08
C GLN A 52 -6.40 -2.07 -17.91
N ILE A 53 -7.05 -1.62 -16.84
CA ILE A 53 -7.15 -0.18 -16.53
C ILE A 53 -5.79 0.41 -16.19
N GLY A 54 -4.99 -0.30 -15.39
CA GLY A 54 -3.63 0.13 -15.05
C GLY A 54 -2.78 0.37 -16.30
N ASP A 55 -2.84 -0.57 -17.26
CA ASP A 55 -2.13 -0.47 -18.54
C ASP A 55 -2.65 0.73 -19.37
N GLU A 56 -3.99 0.91 -19.47
CA GLU A 56 -4.60 2.01 -20.21
C GLU A 56 -4.28 3.40 -19.62
N LEU A 57 -4.18 3.50 -18.30
CA LEU A 57 -3.88 4.74 -17.59
C LEU A 57 -2.38 4.94 -17.33
N GLN A 58 -1.54 4.02 -17.79
CA GLN A 58 -0.09 4.04 -17.61
C GLN A 58 0.36 4.06 -16.13
N TYR A 59 -0.38 3.38 -15.27
CA TYR A 59 0.01 3.13 -13.88
C TYR A 59 1.03 1.99 -13.80
N HIS A 60 1.84 1.99 -12.74
CA HIS A 60 2.53 0.78 -12.35
C HIS A 60 1.51 -0.19 -11.74
N PHE A 61 1.13 -1.21 -12.49
CA PHE A 61 0.26 -2.25 -11.95
C PHE A 61 1.07 -3.19 -11.05
N VAL A 62 0.61 -3.35 -9.82
CA VAL A 62 1.18 -4.29 -8.83
C VAL A 62 0.04 -5.15 -8.30
N ARG A 63 0.25 -6.46 -8.32
CA ARG A 63 -0.65 -7.44 -7.70
C ARG A 63 0.06 -8.15 -6.56
N LEU A 64 -0.55 -8.16 -5.40
CA LEU A 64 -0.11 -8.95 -4.25
C LEU A 64 -1.23 -9.92 -3.88
N ASN A 65 -0.95 -11.22 -3.93
CA ASN A 65 -1.86 -12.23 -3.41
C ASN A 65 -1.59 -12.39 -1.91
N LEU A 66 -2.48 -11.84 -1.10
CA LEU A 66 -2.31 -11.76 0.35
C LEU A 66 -2.35 -13.13 1.04
N SER A 67 -2.89 -14.15 0.38
CA SER A 67 -2.89 -15.52 0.89
C SER A 67 -1.56 -16.26 0.70
N GLU A 68 -0.65 -15.71 -0.11
CA GLU A 68 0.64 -16.32 -0.50
C GLU A 68 1.86 -15.60 0.07
N ILE A 69 1.69 -14.40 0.64
CA ILE A 69 2.78 -13.56 1.12
C ILE A 69 2.75 -13.39 2.63
N GLU A 70 3.92 -13.12 3.21
CA GLU A 70 4.06 -12.75 4.61
C GLU A 70 3.91 -11.24 4.80
N VAL A 71 3.62 -10.80 6.04
CA VAL A 71 3.48 -9.36 6.35
C VAL A 71 4.73 -8.56 5.96
N CYS A 72 5.91 -9.13 6.15
CA CYS A 72 7.17 -8.46 5.77
C CYS A 72 7.33 -8.27 4.25
N ASP A 73 6.68 -9.11 3.43
CA ASP A 73 6.67 -8.90 1.98
C ASP A 73 5.80 -7.70 1.60
N LEU A 74 4.70 -7.48 2.35
CA LEU A 74 3.82 -6.35 2.14
C LEU A 74 4.46 -5.03 2.61
N VAL A 75 4.98 -4.99 3.84
CA VAL A 75 5.38 -3.73 4.50
C VAL A 75 6.89 -3.50 4.53
N GLY A 76 7.68 -4.49 4.16
CA GLY A 76 9.14 -4.47 4.25
C GLY A 76 9.67 -5.00 5.58
N LEU A 77 10.98 -5.18 5.64
CA LEU A 77 11.65 -5.65 6.85
C LEU A 77 11.94 -4.48 7.80
N PRO A 78 11.78 -4.67 9.12
CA PRO A 78 12.20 -3.67 10.09
C PRO A 78 13.73 -3.47 10.02
N THR A 79 14.15 -2.22 10.03
CA THR A 79 15.56 -1.80 10.00
C THR A 79 15.76 -0.74 11.07
N TYR A 80 17.01 -0.53 11.46
CA TYR A 80 17.34 0.57 12.35
C TYR A 80 17.90 1.76 11.57
N GLU A 81 17.49 2.95 11.98
CA GLU A 81 18.07 4.21 11.56
C GLU A 81 18.67 4.91 12.75
N TYR A 82 19.83 5.50 12.55
CA TYR A 82 20.60 6.25 13.53
C TYR A 82 20.51 7.73 13.22
N LYS A 83 20.33 8.54 14.27
CA LYS A 83 20.37 9.98 14.11
C LYS A 83 21.82 10.43 14.05
N ILE A 84 22.14 11.16 13.01
CA ILE A 84 23.45 11.78 12.82
C ILE A 84 23.27 13.27 12.67
N CYS A 85 24.20 14.06 13.21
CA CYS A 85 24.17 15.51 13.08
C CYS A 85 25.54 16.04 12.67
N LYS A 86 25.52 17.09 11.86
CA LYS A 86 26.66 17.91 11.54
C LYS A 86 26.52 19.24 12.26
N ASN A 87 27.63 19.79 12.75
CA ASN A 87 27.63 21.03 13.51
C ASN A 87 26.70 21.01 14.74
N ALA A 88 26.58 19.90 15.44
CA ALA A 88 25.71 19.76 16.60
C ALA A 88 25.89 20.92 17.60
N GLY A 89 24.77 21.53 18.01
CA GLY A 89 24.75 22.68 18.92
C GLY A 89 25.12 24.04 18.30
N LYS A 90 25.30 24.13 16.96
CA LYS A 90 25.53 25.38 16.26
C LYS A 90 24.28 25.86 15.52
N LYS A 91 24.30 27.12 15.06
CA LYS A 91 23.16 27.78 14.38
C LYS A 91 22.79 27.12 13.05
N ASP A 92 23.71 26.36 12.44
CA ASP A 92 23.64 25.63 11.18
C ASP A 92 23.67 24.11 11.40
N GLU A 93 23.05 23.66 12.50
CA GLU A 93 22.92 22.23 12.80
C GLU A 93 22.07 21.52 11.75
N GLU A 94 22.61 20.47 11.13
CA GLU A 94 21.94 19.61 10.18
C GLU A 94 21.87 18.17 10.76
N CYS A 95 20.66 17.68 11.02
CA CYS A 95 20.45 16.34 11.53
C CYS A 95 19.63 15.49 10.55
N LEU A 96 20.08 14.24 10.38
CA LEU A 96 19.48 13.27 9.46
C LEU A 96 19.31 11.92 10.18
N TRP A 97 18.38 11.12 9.68
CA TRP A 97 18.23 9.72 10.03
C TRP A 97 18.79 8.86 8.91
N VAL A 98 19.71 7.98 9.21
CA VAL A 98 20.40 7.15 8.22
C VAL A 98 20.43 5.69 8.65
N SER A 99 20.31 4.79 7.69
CA SER A 99 20.45 3.35 7.95
C SER A 99 21.90 2.99 8.26
N ASP A 100 22.09 1.87 8.95
CA ASP A 100 23.39 1.31 9.28
C ASP A 100 24.33 1.19 8.06
N LYS A 101 23.76 0.81 6.90
CA LYS A 101 24.52 0.62 5.65
C LYS A 101 25.26 1.86 5.17
N VAL A 102 24.74 3.05 5.43
CA VAL A 102 25.32 4.32 4.96
C VAL A 102 25.91 5.16 6.09
N LEU A 103 25.77 4.73 7.34
CA LEU A 103 26.25 5.43 8.53
C LEU A 103 27.75 5.77 8.42
N GLY A 104 28.58 4.79 8.05
CA GLY A 104 30.03 4.99 7.89
C GLY A 104 30.39 6.04 6.85
N HIS A 105 29.62 6.14 5.76
CA HIS A 105 29.83 7.15 4.72
C HIS A 105 29.58 8.57 5.28
N TYR A 106 28.48 8.77 6.02
CA TYR A 106 28.17 10.07 6.61
C TYR A 106 29.15 10.49 7.71
N ILE A 107 29.63 9.52 8.52
CA ILE A 107 30.69 9.79 9.50
C ILE A 107 31.95 10.29 8.80
N ALA A 108 32.33 9.68 7.67
CA ALA A 108 33.47 10.15 6.86
C ALA A 108 33.27 11.55 6.27
N MET A 109 32.01 11.99 6.07
CA MET A 109 31.65 13.35 5.64
C MET A 109 31.59 14.36 6.79
N GLY A 110 31.95 13.97 8.02
CA GLY A 110 32.01 14.85 9.20
C GLY A 110 30.71 14.94 9.99
N PHE A 111 29.76 14.01 9.81
CA PHE A 111 28.62 13.85 10.70
C PHE A 111 29.03 13.07 11.96
N THR A 112 28.39 13.40 13.07
CA THR A 112 28.55 12.69 14.34
C THR A 112 27.31 11.88 14.62
N ALA A 113 27.45 10.58 14.90
CA ALA A 113 26.35 9.74 15.31
C ALA A 113 25.95 10.09 16.75
N LEU A 114 24.66 10.30 16.95
CA LEU A 114 24.07 10.45 18.28
C LEU A 114 23.64 9.08 18.82
N ASN A 115 23.51 8.97 20.14
CA ASN A 115 23.00 7.73 20.77
C ASN A 115 21.44 7.66 20.67
N GLU A 116 20.91 8.01 19.50
CA GLU A 116 19.50 7.94 19.19
C GLU A 116 19.28 7.04 17.99
N HIS A 117 18.37 6.10 18.09
CA HIS A 117 17.98 5.22 17.00
C HIS A 117 16.45 5.06 16.96
N ARG A 118 15.92 4.76 15.78
CA ARG A 118 14.52 4.46 15.58
C ARG A 118 14.34 3.24 14.69
N THR A 119 13.20 2.57 14.84
CA THR A 119 12.80 1.52 13.89
C THR A 119 12.26 2.20 12.62
N SER A 120 12.76 1.75 11.50
CA SER A 120 12.29 2.08 10.16
C SER A 120 11.91 0.79 9.43
N TYR A 121 11.31 0.89 8.27
CA TYR A 121 11.00 -0.27 7.44
C TYR A 121 11.63 -0.09 6.06
N SER A 122 12.33 -1.13 5.59
CA SER A 122 12.86 -1.14 4.23
C SER A 122 11.69 -1.08 3.24
N LYS A 123 11.84 -0.30 2.16
CA LYS A 123 10.85 -0.30 1.09
C LYS A 123 10.76 -1.70 0.47
N PRO A 124 9.56 -2.35 0.44
CA PRO A 124 9.41 -3.67 -0.13
C PRO A 124 9.72 -3.70 -1.63
N SER A 125 10.13 -4.86 -2.13
CA SER A 125 10.57 -5.04 -3.52
C SER A 125 9.49 -4.69 -4.55
N TRP A 126 8.22 -4.93 -4.22
CA TRP A 126 7.09 -4.67 -5.13
C TRP A 126 6.88 -3.18 -5.45
N ILE A 127 7.38 -2.26 -4.61
CA ILE A 127 7.29 -0.80 -4.82
C ILE A 127 8.62 -0.15 -5.19
N GLN A 128 9.75 -0.85 -5.04
CA GLN A 128 11.07 -0.30 -5.40
C GLN A 128 11.13 0.04 -6.89
N GLY A 129 11.66 1.22 -7.22
CA GLY A 129 11.82 1.69 -8.60
C GLY A 129 10.51 2.08 -9.31
N LYS A 130 9.42 2.30 -8.54
CA LYS A 130 8.11 2.69 -9.09
C LYS A 130 7.67 4.07 -8.60
N GLU A 131 8.62 4.96 -8.34
CA GLU A 131 8.37 6.31 -7.83
C GLU A 131 8.02 7.32 -8.93
N ASP A 132 8.27 6.99 -10.19
CA ASP A 132 8.09 7.86 -11.36
C ASP A 132 6.62 8.06 -11.75
N ARG A 133 5.76 7.11 -11.41
CA ARG A 133 4.33 7.10 -11.77
C ARG A 133 3.47 6.57 -10.63
N PRO A 134 2.16 6.91 -10.61
CA PRO A 134 1.22 6.31 -9.67
C PRO A 134 1.17 4.78 -9.78
N VAL A 135 0.91 4.13 -8.65
CA VAL A 135 0.76 2.68 -8.54
C VAL A 135 -0.72 2.33 -8.45
N LEU A 136 -1.16 1.37 -9.23
CA LEU A 136 -2.44 0.68 -9.05
C LEU A 136 -2.14 -0.64 -8.34
N LEU A 137 -2.30 -0.62 -7.01
CA LEU A 137 -2.02 -1.76 -6.16
C LEU A 137 -3.28 -2.61 -5.99
N THR A 138 -3.21 -3.86 -6.41
CA THR A 138 -4.28 -4.84 -6.19
C THR A 138 -3.87 -5.78 -5.06
N LEU A 139 -4.67 -5.80 -4.00
CA LEU A 139 -4.57 -6.72 -2.88
C LEU A 139 -5.60 -7.84 -3.10
N ASP A 140 -5.12 -8.99 -3.58
CA ASP A 140 -5.96 -10.13 -3.95
C ASP A 140 -6.22 -11.03 -2.75
N ASP A 141 -7.41 -11.64 -2.71
CA ASP A 141 -7.88 -12.54 -1.65
C ASP A 141 -7.89 -11.88 -0.25
N TYR A 142 -8.27 -10.59 -0.17
CA TYR A 142 -8.25 -9.79 1.06
C TYR A 142 -9.09 -10.40 2.18
N ASN A 143 -10.18 -11.08 1.88
CA ASN A 143 -11.04 -11.74 2.87
C ASN A 143 -10.52 -13.10 3.39
N ARG A 144 -9.30 -13.49 3.01
CA ARG A 144 -8.63 -14.73 3.48
C ARG A 144 -7.36 -14.46 4.27
N VAL A 145 -7.13 -13.22 4.67
CA VAL A 145 -5.91 -12.82 5.37
C VAL A 145 -5.99 -13.11 6.86
N THR A 146 -4.82 -13.27 7.48
CA THR A 146 -4.71 -13.32 8.94
C THR A 146 -5.00 -11.92 9.53
N PRO A 147 -5.42 -11.83 10.81
CA PRO A 147 -5.63 -10.52 11.46
C PRO A 147 -4.40 -9.61 11.40
N MET A 148 -3.21 -10.19 11.48
CA MET A 148 -1.96 -9.44 11.39
C MET A 148 -1.76 -8.81 10.01
N MET A 149 -2.06 -9.57 8.95
CA MET A 149 -2.01 -9.08 7.57
C MET A 149 -3.10 -8.03 7.33
N ALA A 150 -4.33 -8.25 7.83
CA ALA A 150 -5.42 -7.29 7.73
C ALA A 150 -5.02 -5.94 8.34
N ASN A 151 -4.47 -5.93 9.55
CA ASN A 151 -4.01 -4.71 10.21
C ASN A 151 -2.92 -3.97 9.41
N ALA A 152 -1.98 -4.70 8.80
CA ALA A 152 -0.96 -4.12 7.94
C ALA A 152 -1.56 -3.50 6.65
N CYS A 153 -2.53 -4.19 6.05
CA CYS A 153 -3.28 -3.68 4.91
C CYS A 153 -4.08 -2.43 5.27
N MET A 154 -4.78 -2.40 6.41
CA MET A 154 -5.56 -1.24 6.87
C MET A 154 -4.68 0.01 6.96
N THR A 155 -3.51 -0.09 7.59
CA THR A 155 -2.57 1.03 7.66
C THR A 155 -2.19 1.57 6.27
N LEU A 156 -1.95 0.66 5.32
CA LEU A 156 -1.60 1.05 3.95
C LEU A 156 -2.80 1.64 3.19
N ILE A 157 -4.01 1.13 3.43
CA ILE A 157 -5.26 1.62 2.84
C ILE A 157 -5.55 3.03 3.32
N ASP A 158 -5.49 3.26 4.63
CA ASP A 158 -5.88 4.52 5.27
C ASP A 158 -4.88 5.64 5.00
N GLU A 159 -3.57 5.33 5.03
CA GLU A 159 -2.53 6.35 4.99
C GLU A 159 -1.77 6.40 3.66
N GLN A 160 -1.93 5.41 2.78
CA GLN A 160 -1.13 5.20 1.56
C GLN A 160 0.38 5.18 1.82
N LYS A 161 0.76 4.90 3.06
CA LYS A 161 2.15 4.82 3.53
C LYS A 161 2.25 3.78 4.66
N TYR A 162 3.45 3.33 4.90
CA TYR A 162 3.77 2.48 6.04
C TYR A 162 5.03 2.99 6.71
N ILE A 163 4.89 3.59 7.90
CA ILE A 163 5.94 4.15 8.76
C ILE A 163 6.98 5.00 8.00
N SER A 164 7.88 4.40 7.23
CA SER A 164 9.04 5.05 6.60
C SER A 164 8.98 5.17 5.08
N TRP A 165 7.99 4.59 4.43
CA TRP A 165 7.79 4.69 2.98
C TRP A 165 6.31 4.85 2.64
N GLY A 166 6.01 5.29 1.43
CA GLY A 166 4.64 5.46 0.97
C GLY A 166 4.50 5.24 -0.52
N LEU A 167 3.24 5.13 -0.95
CA LEU A 167 2.89 5.04 -2.36
C LEU A 167 3.11 6.38 -3.07
N PRO A 168 3.47 6.38 -4.35
CA PRO A 168 3.52 7.59 -5.16
C PRO A 168 2.18 8.32 -5.15
N LYS A 169 2.22 9.65 -5.26
CA LYS A 169 1.03 10.48 -5.26
C LYS A 169 0.09 10.11 -6.40
N GLY A 170 -1.20 9.96 -6.10
CA GLY A 170 -2.21 9.57 -7.09
C GLY A 170 -2.37 8.05 -7.24
N SER A 171 -1.66 7.26 -6.44
CA SER A 171 -1.86 5.80 -6.40
C SER A 171 -3.26 5.44 -5.94
N THR A 172 -3.72 4.25 -6.32
CA THR A 172 -5.02 3.72 -5.91
C THR A 172 -4.86 2.27 -5.47
N ILE A 173 -5.50 1.92 -4.37
CA ILE A 173 -5.54 0.55 -3.85
C ILE A 173 -6.89 -0.07 -4.23
N VAL A 174 -6.83 -1.28 -4.78
CA VAL A 174 -8.00 -2.09 -5.13
C VAL A 174 -7.91 -3.42 -4.38
N LEU A 175 -8.94 -3.74 -3.64
CA LEU A 175 -9.09 -5.00 -2.93
C LEU A 175 -9.94 -5.93 -3.79
N THR A 176 -9.57 -7.19 -3.89
CA THR A 176 -10.43 -8.19 -4.52
C THR A 176 -10.79 -9.26 -3.50
N CYS A 177 -12.09 -9.55 -3.43
CA CYS A 177 -12.66 -10.51 -2.49
C CYS A 177 -13.50 -11.54 -3.24
N ASN A 178 -13.58 -12.74 -2.67
CA ASN A 178 -14.56 -13.73 -3.08
C ASN A 178 -15.78 -13.63 -2.14
N PRO A 179 -17.01 -13.93 -2.60
CA PRO A 179 -18.17 -13.93 -1.72
C PRO A 179 -17.96 -14.86 -0.53
N SER A 180 -18.46 -14.48 0.63
CA SER A 180 -18.42 -15.27 1.86
C SER A 180 -19.52 -16.34 1.88
N ASP A 181 -19.67 -17.10 0.80
CA ASP A 181 -20.62 -18.21 0.76
C ASP A 181 -20.05 -19.44 1.46
N GLN A 182 -20.93 -20.16 2.18
CA GLN A 182 -20.56 -21.37 2.92
C GLN A 182 -19.89 -22.44 2.05
N ASP A 183 -20.15 -22.42 0.75
CA ASP A 183 -19.59 -23.38 -0.22
C ASP A 183 -18.08 -23.19 -0.49
N PHE A 184 -17.51 -22.02 -0.17
CA PHE A 184 -16.09 -21.71 -0.42
C PHE A 184 -15.20 -21.76 0.81
N MET A 185 -15.72 -22.15 1.99
CA MET A 185 -14.98 -22.15 3.27
C MET A 185 -14.24 -20.83 3.57
N VAL A 186 -14.75 -19.71 3.10
CA VAL A 186 -14.20 -18.40 3.38
C VAL A 186 -14.72 -17.97 4.75
N GLN A 187 -13.89 -18.05 5.77
CA GLN A 187 -14.15 -17.38 7.04
C GLN A 187 -13.81 -15.89 6.85
N GLN A 188 -14.83 -15.07 6.81
CA GLN A 188 -14.68 -13.64 6.86
C GLN A 188 -14.38 -13.26 8.31
N GLU A 189 -13.20 -12.72 8.58
CA GLU A 189 -12.92 -12.19 9.90
C GLU A 189 -13.59 -10.82 10.04
N ASP A 190 -14.27 -10.59 11.16
CA ASP A 190 -15.01 -9.36 11.45
C ASP A 190 -14.15 -8.08 11.33
N SER A 191 -12.83 -8.24 11.51
CA SER A 191 -11.86 -7.14 11.37
C SER A 191 -11.71 -6.62 9.92
N ALA A 192 -11.92 -7.47 8.91
CA ALA A 192 -11.81 -7.06 7.51
C ALA A 192 -13.06 -6.29 7.04
N GLN A 193 -14.23 -6.59 7.63
CA GLN A 193 -15.48 -5.88 7.32
C GLN A 193 -15.53 -4.47 7.92
N ALA A 194 -14.96 -4.26 9.10
CA ALA A 194 -14.93 -2.96 9.79
C ALA A 194 -14.18 -1.85 9.02
N THR A 195 -13.47 -2.21 7.95
CA THR A 195 -12.71 -1.24 7.13
C THR A 195 -13.61 -0.48 6.14
N PHE A 196 -14.85 -0.93 5.92
CA PHE A 196 -15.74 -0.42 4.86
C PHE A 196 -17.09 0.15 5.35
N ASP A 197 -17.36 0.10 6.66
CA ASP A 197 -18.49 0.74 7.32
C ASP A 197 -18.08 2.14 7.85
#